data_4ddb0c10cf6fa42618c0587994993d9d
#
_entry.id   4ddb0c10cf6fa42618c0587994993d9d
#
_cell.length_a   1.000
_cell.length_b   1.000
_cell.length_c   1.000
_cell.angle_alpha   90.00
_cell.angle_beta   90.00
_cell.angle_gamma   90.00
#
_symmetry.space_group_name_H-M   'P 1'
#
loop_
_entity.id
_entity.type
_entity.pdbx_description
1 polymer ?
#
loop_
_entity_poly.entity_id
_entity_poly.type
_entity_poly.pdbx_seq_one_letter_code
_entity_poly.pdbx_strand_id
1 'polypeptide(L)'
;SQLGSIFTPQVLGAANLSLSTAAASTLICGLLGAPLALVLSKVLNRSRLHRFGSVLYAIIYTPVILSPVVSGLGLLFFWGRKGMIGTYLYQAGISIPFTPNAVIIAQVFVALPFFVATAVTTLQAIPREYEEIALVEGAKPAEITFKVLLPLATPGLATAFLLSFARALG
;
A
#
# COMPACT_ATOMS: atom_id res chain seq x y z
N SER A 1 -4.64 -41.79 2.37
CA SER A 1 -5.09 -40.59 3.09
C SER A 1 -4.53 -39.35 2.35
N GLN A 2 -5.40 -38.56 1.74
CA GLN A 2 -5.04 -37.39 0.92
C GLN A 2 -4.43 -36.23 1.76
N LEU A 3 -4.45 -36.28 3.07
CA LEU A 3 -3.88 -35.26 3.95
C LEU A 3 -2.34 -35.28 3.99
N GLY A 4 -1.70 -36.40 3.68
CA GLY A 4 -0.23 -36.49 3.64
C GLY A 4 0.42 -35.82 2.43
N SER A 5 -0.34 -35.61 1.33
CA SER A 5 0.16 -34.94 0.12
C SER A 5 0.17 -33.41 0.23
N ILE A 6 -0.50 -32.83 1.23
CA ILE A 6 -0.57 -31.39 1.47
C ILE A 6 0.74 -30.88 2.11
N PHE A 7 1.47 -31.73 2.81
CA PHE A 7 2.72 -31.37 3.51
C PHE A 7 3.99 -31.77 2.70
N THR A 8 3.92 -31.71 1.38
CA THR A 8 5.13 -31.89 0.58
C THR A 8 6.08 -30.70 0.76
N PRO A 9 7.42 -30.90 0.73
CA PRO A 9 8.39 -29.80 0.84
C PRO A 9 8.17 -28.68 -0.17
N GLN A 10 7.60 -28.99 -1.31
CA GLN A 10 7.26 -28.02 -2.37
C GLN A 10 6.09 -27.10 -1.97
N VAL A 11 5.05 -27.64 -1.35
CA VAL A 11 3.90 -26.84 -0.86
C VAL A 11 4.31 -25.94 0.29
N LEU A 12 5.12 -26.45 1.22
CA LEU A 12 5.67 -25.64 2.32
C LEU A 12 6.59 -24.53 1.81
N GLY A 13 7.40 -24.82 0.79
CA GLY A 13 8.26 -23.81 0.14
C GLY A 13 7.44 -22.72 -0.55
N ALA A 14 6.39 -23.09 -1.28
CA ALA A 14 5.49 -22.13 -1.94
C ALA A 14 4.72 -21.26 -0.93
N ALA A 15 4.21 -21.88 0.16
CA ALA A 15 3.52 -21.16 1.23
C ALA A 15 4.45 -20.16 1.94
N ASN A 16 5.68 -20.57 2.24
CA ASN A 16 6.68 -19.69 2.85
C ASN A 16 7.05 -18.51 1.94
N LEU A 17 7.21 -18.77 0.63
CA LEU A 17 7.47 -17.72 -0.35
C LEU A 17 6.28 -16.73 -0.42
N SER A 18 5.04 -17.21 -0.49
CA SER A 18 3.85 -16.36 -0.51
C SER A 18 3.74 -15.51 0.76
N LEU A 19 3.98 -16.11 1.92
CA LEU A 19 3.89 -15.41 3.19
C LEU A 19 4.99 -14.34 3.34
N SER A 20 6.22 -14.67 2.95
CA SER A 20 7.35 -13.74 3.03
C SER A 20 7.21 -12.57 2.05
N THR A 21 6.77 -12.83 0.81
CA THR A 21 6.51 -11.77 -0.18
C THR A 21 5.32 -10.90 0.24
N ALA A 22 4.25 -11.47 0.79
CA ALA A 22 3.11 -10.72 1.32
C ALA A 22 3.50 -9.85 2.52
N ALA A 23 4.32 -10.37 3.44
CA ALA A 23 4.84 -9.57 4.55
C ALA A 23 5.71 -8.41 4.06
N ALA A 24 6.63 -8.68 3.13
CA ALA A 24 7.49 -7.64 2.54
C ALA A 24 6.67 -6.57 1.81
N SER A 25 5.70 -6.97 0.97
CA SER A 25 4.83 -6.03 0.25
C SER A 25 3.97 -5.20 1.20
N THR A 26 3.45 -5.79 2.28
CA THR A 26 2.67 -5.08 3.30
C THR A 26 3.52 -4.04 4.04
N LEU A 27 4.76 -4.35 4.38
CA LEU A 27 5.69 -3.38 4.97
C LEU A 27 5.98 -2.22 4.02
N ILE A 28 6.17 -2.50 2.73
CA ILE A 28 6.34 -1.47 1.70
C ILE A 28 5.07 -0.61 1.58
N CYS A 29 3.88 -1.23 1.59
CA CYS A 29 2.62 -0.50 1.61
C CYS A 29 2.49 0.42 2.83
N GLY A 30 2.91 -0.03 4.00
CA GLY A 30 2.94 0.80 5.21
C GLY A 30 3.92 1.98 5.10
N LEU A 31 5.13 1.71 4.62
CA LEU A 31 6.19 2.72 4.48
C LEU A 31 5.83 3.81 3.46
N LEU A 32 5.25 3.43 2.33
CA LEU A 32 4.86 4.37 1.27
C LEU A 32 3.44 4.91 1.49
N GLY A 33 2.52 4.07 1.95
CA GLY A 33 1.11 4.39 2.11
C GLY A 33 0.82 5.29 3.30
N ALA A 34 1.53 5.15 4.43
CA ALA A 34 1.28 5.98 5.60
C ALA A 34 1.58 7.48 5.36
N PRO A 35 2.77 7.88 4.83
CA PRO A 35 3.01 9.28 4.49
C PRO A 35 2.05 9.79 3.39
N LEU A 36 1.73 8.94 2.42
CA LEU A 36 0.79 9.28 1.36
C LEU A 36 -0.62 9.52 1.93
N ALA A 37 -1.10 8.68 2.84
CA ALA A 37 -2.38 8.84 3.52
C ALA A 37 -2.43 10.10 4.39
N LEU A 38 -1.35 10.43 5.10
CA LEU A 38 -1.24 11.67 5.88
C LEU A 38 -1.33 12.92 5.00
N VAL A 39 -0.65 12.93 3.86
CA VAL A 39 -0.73 14.04 2.91
C VAL A 39 -2.12 14.14 2.33
N LEU A 40 -2.67 13.00 1.88
CA LEU A 40 -3.96 12.95 1.21
C LEU A 40 -5.11 13.33 2.15
N SER A 41 -5.10 12.88 3.41
CA SER A 41 -6.10 13.28 4.40
C SER A 41 -6.11 14.79 4.63
N LYS A 42 -4.93 15.42 4.72
CA LYS A 42 -4.81 16.89 4.87
C LYS A 42 -5.25 17.65 3.62
N VAL A 43 -4.93 17.14 2.43
CA VAL A 43 -5.31 17.75 1.14
C VAL A 43 -6.82 17.66 0.91
N LEU A 44 -7.42 16.52 1.20
CA LEU A 44 -8.87 16.30 1.08
C LEU A 44 -9.67 17.18 2.06
N ASN A 45 -9.10 17.49 3.22
CA ASN A 45 -9.71 18.36 4.24
C ASN A 45 -9.61 19.86 3.91
N ARG A 46 -8.81 20.27 2.91
CA ARG A 46 -8.67 21.67 2.49
C ARG A 46 -9.57 21.94 1.28
N SER A 47 -10.55 22.84 1.42
CA SER A 47 -11.51 23.19 0.37
C SER A 47 -10.88 23.63 -0.97
N ARG A 48 -9.75 24.35 -0.93
CA ARG A 48 -9.03 24.79 -2.14
C ARG A 48 -8.30 23.67 -2.90
N LEU A 49 -7.90 22.61 -2.22
CA LEU A 49 -7.10 21.50 -2.77
C LEU A 49 -7.92 20.21 -2.91
N HIS A 50 -9.19 20.24 -2.54
CA HIS A 50 -10.07 19.07 -2.54
C HIS A 50 -10.14 18.39 -3.93
N ARG A 51 -10.24 19.17 -5.02
CA ARG A 51 -10.25 18.63 -6.39
C ARG A 51 -8.96 17.87 -6.72
N PHE A 52 -7.81 18.44 -6.35
CA PHE A 52 -6.51 17.79 -6.58
C PHE A 52 -6.38 16.52 -5.72
N GLY A 53 -6.79 16.57 -4.48
CA GLY A 53 -6.81 15.40 -3.59
C GLY A 53 -7.73 14.29 -4.11
N SER A 54 -8.91 14.64 -4.62
CA SER A 54 -9.86 13.66 -5.19
C SER A 54 -9.30 12.99 -6.45
N VAL A 55 -8.64 13.74 -7.33
CA VAL A 55 -8.00 13.17 -8.53
C VAL A 55 -6.86 12.24 -8.14
N LEU A 56 -6.02 12.64 -7.19
CA LEU A 56 -4.91 11.81 -6.70
C LEU A 56 -5.45 10.52 -6.04
N TYR A 57 -6.51 10.64 -5.24
CA TYR A 57 -7.19 9.50 -4.64
C TYR A 57 -7.75 8.55 -5.71
N ALA A 58 -8.40 9.08 -6.75
CA ALA A 58 -8.93 8.30 -7.86
C ALA A 58 -7.82 7.55 -8.61
N ILE A 59 -6.68 8.18 -8.85
CA ILE A 59 -5.51 7.55 -9.50
C ILE A 59 -4.99 6.38 -8.65
N ILE A 60 -4.84 6.58 -7.34
CA ILE A 60 -4.38 5.53 -6.42
C ILE A 60 -5.39 4.36 -6.36
N TYR A 61 -6.68 4.66 -6.50
CA TYR A 61 -7.75 3.65 -6.48
C TYR A 61 -7.96 2.93 -7.82
N THR A 62 -7.37 3.42 -8.91
CA THR A 62 -7.50 2.81 -10.25
C THR A 62 -7.17 1.31 -10.26
N PRO A 63 -6.10 0.82 -9.59
CA PRO A 63 -5.79 -0.61 -9.57
C PRO A 63 -6.89 -1.50 -8.98
N VAL A 64 -7.70 -0.96 -8.07
CA VAL A 64 -8.82 -1.71 -7.44
C VAL A 64 -9.93 -2.01 -8.43
N ILE A 65 -10.16 -1.09 -9.37
CA ILE A 65 -11.23 -1.19 -10.38
C ILE A 65 -10.80 -2.11 -11.53
N LEU A 66 -9.49 -2.20 -11.78
CA LEU A 66 -8.95 -3.05 -12.84
C LEU A 66 -9.03 -4.54 -12.46
N SER A 67 -9.40 -5.36 -13.42
CA SER A 67 -9.30 -6.81 -13.26
C SER A 67 -7.86 -7.22 -12.95
N PRO A 68 -7.62 -8.21 -12.06
CA PRO A 68 -6.27 -8.70 -11.75
C PRO A 68 -5.47 -9.10 -12.99
N VAL A 69 -6.15 -9.63 -14.01
CA VAL A 69 -5.52 -10.00 -15.30
C VAL A 69 -5.01 -8.75 -16.03
N VAL A 70 -5.83 -7.70 -16.11
CA VAL A 70 -5.44 -6.44 -16.76
C VAL A 70 -4.30 -5.77 -16.01
N SER A 71 -4.35 -5.77 -14.68
CA SER A 71 -3.29 -5.24 -13.81
C SER A 71 -1.97 -6.00 -14.02
N GLY A 72 -2.02 -7.34 -14.09
CA GLY A 72 -0.86 -8.19 -14.35
C GLY A 72 -0.25 -7.95 -15.74
N LEU A 73 -1.08 -7.83 -16.77
CA LEU A 73 -0.62 -7.47 -18.13
C LEU A 73 0.01 -6.07 -18.15
N GLY A 74 -0.62 -5.08 -17.50
CA GLY A 74 -0.07 -3.74 -17.37
C GLY A 74 1.32 -3.73 -16.73
N LEU A 75 1.49 -4.47 -15.64
CA LEU A 75 2.79 -4.61 -14.99
C LEU A 75 3.82 -5.31 -15.89
N LEU A 76 3.42 -6.33 -16.68
CA LEU A 76 4.30 -6.97 -17.65
C LEU A 76 4.71 -6.03 -18.78
N PHE A 77 3.81 -5.18 -19.27
CA PHE A 77 4.15 -4.15 -20.26
C PHE A 77 5.07 -3.07 -19.71
N PHE A 78 5.03 -2.80 -18.41
CA PHE A 78 5.85 -1.78 -17.77
C PHE A 78 7.23 -2.31 -17.35
N TRP A 79 7.24 -3.45 -16.62
CA TRP A 79 8.44 -4.06 -16.03
C TRP A 79 9.00 -5.23 -16.84
N GLY A 80 8.29 -5.72 -17.87
CA GLY A 80 8.73 -6.83 -18.71
C GLY A 80 10.02 -6.51 -19.46
N ARG A 81 10.73 -7.53 -19.93
CA ARG A 81 12.02 -7.40 -20.65
C ARG A 81 11.97 -6.44 -21.86
N LYS A 82 10.81 -6.33 -22.51
CA LYS A 82 10.53 -5.41 -23.64
C LYS A 82 9.62 -4.24 -23.18
N GLY A 83 9.43 -4.05 -21.87
CA GLY A 83 8.59 -3.01 -21.31
C GLY A 83 9.27 -1.65 -21.26
N MET A 84 8.49 -0.61 -20.96
CA MET A 84 8.97 0.79 -20.94
C MET A 84 10.18 1.00 -20.01
N ILE A 85 10.13 0.46 -18.79
CA ILE A 85 11.24 0.54 -17.82
C ILE A 85 12.08 -0.73 -17.84
N GLY A 86 11.45 -1.88 -18.08
CA GLY A 86 12.11 -3.18 -18.05
C GLY A 86 13.24 -3.32 -19.05
N THR A 87 13.17 -2.66 -20.21
CA THR A 87 14.24 -2.65 -21.22
C THR A 87 15.52 -2.02 -20.66
N TYR A 88 15.42 -0.89 -19.96
CA TYR A 88 16.59 -0.20 -19.36
C TYR A 88 17.18 -1.02 -18.20
N LEU A 89 16.35 -1.64 -17.39
CA LEU A 89 16.78 -2.51 -16.28
C LEU A 89 17.47 -3.77 -16.81
N TYR A 90 16.94 -4.36 -17.88
CA TYR A 90 17.54 -5.53 -18.50
C TYR A 90 18.91 -5.23 -19.10
N GLN A 91 19.11 -4.04 -19.71
CA GLN A 91 20.43 -3.57 -20.18
C GLN A 91 21.41 -3.36 -19.01
N ALA A 92 20.91 -3.00 -17.83
CA ALA A 92 21.69 -2.89 -16.61
C ALA A 92 21.94 -4.25 -15.91
N GLY A 93 21.54 -5.38 -16.52
CA GLY A 93 21.70 -6.73 -15.96
C GLY A 93 20.64 -7.13 -14.93
N ILE A 94 19.57 -6.32 -14.74
CA ILE A 94 18.52 -6.57 -13.77
C ILE A 94 17.27 -7.10 -14.51
N SER A 95 16.90 -8.35 -14.23
CA SER A 95 15.67 -8.96 -14.76
C SER A 95 14.64 -9.07 -13.63
N ILE A 96 13.53 -8.33 -13.75
CA ILE A 96 12.43 -8.37 -12.77
C ILE A 96 11.44 -9.51 -13.07
N PRO A 97 11.00 -9.73 -14.33
CA PRO A 97 9.97 -10.73 -14.63
C PRO A 97 10.34 -12.13 -14.13
N PHE A 98 9.32 -12.83 -13.59
CA PHE A 98 9.44 -14.19 -13.06
C PHE A 98 10.39 -14.34 -11.85
N THR A 99 10.58 -13.26 -11.09
CA THR A 99 11.34 -13.28 -9.84
C THR A 99 10.43 -12.99 -8.64
N PRO A 100 10.83 -13.33 -7.40
CA PRO A 100 10.11 -12.93 -6.19
C PRO A 100 9.89 -11.41 -6.09
N ASN A 101 10.80 -10.61 -6.65
CA ASN A 101 10.66 -9.15 -6.69
C ASN A 101 9.47 -8.71 -7.56
N ALA A 102 9.20 -9.40 -8.68
CA ALA A 102 8.01 -9.13 -9.49
C ALA A 102 6.72 -9.41 -8.72
N VAL A 103 6.71 -10.46 -7.89
CA VAL A 103 5.57 -10.80 -7.03
C VAL A 103 5.35 -9.68 -6.01
N ILE A 104 6.41 -9.22 -5.33
CA ILE A 104 6.32 -8.12 -4.36
C ILE A 104 5.78 -6.85 -5.03
N ILE A 105 6.29 -6.47 -6.21
CA ILE A 105 5.81 -5.30 -6.96
C ILE A 105 4.32 -5.44 -7.29
N ALA A 106 3.89 -6.60 -7.76
CA ALA A 106 2.49 -6.85 -8.09
C ALA A 106 1.60 -6.80 -6.84
N GLN A 107 2.03 -7.39 -5.74
CA GLN A 107 1.32 -7.36 -4.47
C GLN A 107 1.21 -5.93 -3.92
N VAL A 108 2.29 -5.13 -3.96
CA VAL A 108 2.27 -3.71 -3.55
C VAL A 108 1.30 -2.92 -4.43
N PHE A 109 1.34 -3.11 -5.74
CA PHE A 109 0.45 -2.41 -6.67
C PHE A 109 -1.02 -2.64 -6.36
N VAL A 110 -1.40 -3.86 -5.98
CA VAL A 110 -2.79 -4.22 -5.66
C VAL A 110 -3.16 -3.88 -4.22
N ALA A 111 -2.25 -4.01 -3.26
CA ALA A 111 -2.51 -3.83 -1.83
C ALA A 111 -2.42 -2.36 -1.37
N LEU A 112 -1.58 -1.55 -2.01
CA LEU A 112 -1.36 -0.15 -1.64
C LEU A 112 -2.63 0.70 -1.58
N PRO A 113 -3.56 0.64 -2.57
CA PRO A 113 -4.79 1.42 -2.51
C PRO A 113 -5.67 1.05 -1.31
N PHE A 114 -5.70 -0.22 -0.91
CA PHE A 114 -6.47 -0.66 0.26
C PHE A 114 -5.88 -0.09 1.55
N PHE A 115 -4.55 -0.10 1.67
CA PHE A 115 -3.85 0.54 2.78
C PHE A 115 -4.16 2.03 2.85
N VAL A 116 -3.96 2.75 1.75
CA VAL A 116 -4.15 4.21 1.69
C VAL A 116 -5.60 4.58 1.99
N ALA A 117 -6.58 3.87 1.42
CA ALA A 117 -7.98 4.14 1.69
C ALA A 117 -8.33 4.01 3.17
N THR A 118 -7.96 2.89 3.78
CA THR A 118 -8.25 2.62 5.18
C THR A 118 -7.53 3.63 6.09
N ALA A 119 -6.27 3.94 5.78
CA ALA A 119 -5.49 4.93 6.54
C ALA A 119 -6.08 6.34 6.40
N VAL A 120 -6.48 6.78 5.20
CA VAL A 120 -7.13 8.08 4.98
C VAL A 120 -8.45 8.16 5.74
N THR A 121 -9.31 7.15 5.63
CA THR A 121 -10.59 7.10 6.35
C THR A 121 -10.38 7.18 7.86
N THR A 122 -9.40 6.44 8.38
CA THR A 122 -9.05 6.47 9.81
C THR A 122 -8.61 7.86 10.25
N LEU A 123 -7.72 8.51 9.50
CA LEU A 123 -7.23 9.84 9.82
C LEU A 123 -8.34 10.90 9.74
N GLN A 124 -9.26 10.77 8.79
CA GLN A 124 -10.40 11.68 8.65
C GLN A 124 -11.47 11.48 9.74
N ALA A 125 -11.54 10.30 10.34
CA ALA A 125 -12.44 10.02 11.45
C ALA A 125 -12.00 10.67 12.78
N ILE A 126 -10.75 11.12 12.88
CA ILE A 126 -10.25 11.81 14.08
C ILE A 126 -10.87 13.23 14.13
N PRO A 127 -11.57 13.60 15.22
CA PRO A 127 -12.13 14.95 15.36
C PRO A 127 -11.04 16.03 15.30
N ARG A 128 -11.33 17.12 14.58
CA ARG A 128 -10.39 18.25 14.41
C ARG A 128 -10.06 18.97 15.72
N GLU A 129 -10.92 18.86 16.70
CA GLU A 129 -10.75 19.44 18.02
C GLU A 129 -9.41 19.04 18.66
N TYR A 130 -8.95 17.80 18.43
CA TYR A 130 -7.63 17.35 18.93
C TYR A 130 -6.47 18.12 18.29
N GLU A 131 -6.57 18.43 17.00
CA GLU A 131 -5.56 19.25 16.31
C GLU A 131 -5.62 20.72 16.81
N GLU A 132 -6.83 21.26 16.97
CA GLU A 132 -7.05 22.63 17.42
C GLU A 132 -6.56 22.86 18.84
N ILE A 133 -6.84 21.95 19.77
CA ILE A 133 -6.34 22.00 21.15
C ILE A 133 -4.81 21.98 21.15
N ALA A 134 -4.20 21.07 20.41
CA ALA A 134 -2.74 20.98 20.34
C ALA A 134 -2.10 22.24 19.73
N LEU A 135 -2.76 22.88 18.76
CA LEU A 135 -2.32 24.17 18.19
C LEU A 135 -2.38 25.30 19.23
N VAL A 136 -3.45 25.37 20.03
CA VAL A 136 -3.59 26.37 21.11
C VAL A 136 -2.52 26.18 22.18
N GLU A 137 -2.12 24.94 22.46
CA GLU A 137 -1.00 24.65 23.37
C GLU A 137 0.39 24.92 22.75
N GLY A 138 0.46 25.37 21.49
CA GLY A 138 1.70 25.75 20.82
C GLY A 138 2.44 24.61 20.14
N ALA A 139 1.80 23.44 19.94
CA ALA A 139 2.40 22.32 19.26
C ALA A 139 2.65 22.62 17.76
N LYS A 140 3.83 22.21 17.27
CA LYS A 140 4.17 22.34 15.86
C LYS A 140 3.41 21.29 15.01
N PRO A 141 3.17 21.56 13.71
CA PRO A 141 2.45 20.62 12.83
C PRO A 141 3.02 19.19 12.79
N ALA A 142 4.33 19.06 12.91
CA ALA A 142 4.98 17.74 12.99
C ALA A 142 4.65 17.05 14.34
N GLU A 143 4.66 17.77 15.45
CA GLU A 143 4.33 17.23 16.76
C GLU A 143 2.87 16.76 16.83
N ILE A 144 1.94 17.54 16.26
CA ILE A 144 0.53 17.14 16.14
C ILE A 144 0.42 15.83 15.36
N THR A 145 1.13 15.72 14.24
CA THR A 145 1.08 14.51 13.42
C THR A 145 1.61 13.28 14.16
N PHE A 146 2.79 13.39 14.80
CA PHE A 146 3.44 12.22 15.41
C PHE A 146 2.98 11.94 16.85
N LYS A 147 2.61 12.97 17.63
CA LYS A 147 2.23 12.80 19.04
C LYS A 147 0.73 12.70 19.27
N VAL A 148 -0.10 13.20 18.32
CA VAL A 148 -1.56 13.21 18.45
C VAL A 148 -2.21 12.33 17.42
N LEU A 149 -2.06 12.64 16.12
CA LEU A 149 -2.80 11.94 15.06
C LEU A 149 -2.36 10.49 14.90
N LEU A 150 -1.06 10.23 14.87
CA LEU A 150 -0.53 8.89 14.64
C LEU A 150 -0.91 7.90 15.76
N PRO A 151 -0.77 8.25 17.06
CA PRO A 151 -1.24 7.39 18.15
C PRO A 151 -2.74 7.13 18.12
N LEU A 152 -3.56 8.15 17.85
CA LEU A 152 -5.01 8.01 17.74
C LEU A 152 -5.42 7.17 16.52
N ALA A 153 -4.64 7.22 15.42
CA ALA A 153 -4.87 6.43 14.21
C ALA A 153 -4.39 4.98 14.33
N THR A 154 -3.62 4.61 15.35
CA THR A 154 -2.99 3.29 15.48
C THR A 154 -3.94 2.12 15.26
N PRO A 155 -5.16 2.05 15.85
CA PRO A 155 -6.08 0.93 15.64
C PRO A 155 -6.51 0.82 14.16
N GLY A 156 -6.81 1.92 13.51
CA GLY A 156 -7.19 1.94 12.10
C GLY A 156 -6.01 1.65 11.17
N LEU A 157 -4.80 2.10 11.51
CA LEU A 157 -3.59 1.74 10.77
C LEU A 157 -3.29 0.23 10.89
N ALA A 158 -3.49 -0.37 12.06
CA ALA A 158 -3.39 -1.82 12.22
C ALA A 158 -4.37 -2.55 11.30
N THR A 159 -5.61 -2.07 11.21
CA THR A 159 -6.61 -2.59 10.24
C THR A 159 -6.14 -2.42 8.79
N ALA A 160 -5.53 -1.28 8.44
CA ALA A 160 -4.97 -1.04 7.11
C ALA A 160 -3.86 -2.05 6.78
N PHE A 161 -2.98 -2.36 7.73
CA PHE A 161 -1.94 -3.39 7.56
C PHE A 161 -2.55 -4.77 7.35
N LEU A 162 -3.54 -5.17 8.16
CA LEU A 162 -4.21 -6.46 8.04
C LEU A 162 -4.93 -6.62 6.69
N LEU A 163 -5.66 -5.59 6.24
CA LEU A 163 -6.35 -5.62 4.95
C LEU A 163 -5.36 -5.69 3.78
N SER A 164 -4.26 -4.93 3.85
CA SER A 164 -3.21 -4.97 2.82
C SER A 164 -2.53 -6.31 2.77
N PHE A 165 -2.26 -6.92 3.92
CA PHE A 165 -1.68 -8.25 4.01
C PHE A 165 -2.60 -9.32 3.43
N ALA A 166 -3.89 -9.30 3.81
CA ALA A 166 -4.88 -10.20 3.25
C ALA A 166 -4.99 -10.05 1.73
N ARG A 167 -4.93 -8.80 1.24
CA ARG A 167 -4.98 -8.50 -0.20
C ARG A 167 -3.71 -8.91 -0.94
N ALA A 168 -2.55 -8.90 -0.28
CA ALA A 168 -1.28 -9.36 -0.84
C ALA A 168 -1.21 -10.90 -0.93
N LEU A 169 -1.90 -11.60 -0.04
CA LEU A 169 -1.98 -13.07 -0.11
C LEU A 169 -2.88 -13.59 -1.22
N GLY A 170 -3.88 -12.81 -1.70
CA GLY A 170 -4.73 -13.17 -2.84
C GLY A 170 -6.18 -12.80 -2.61
#